data_9d26a0a2fb737095635893dbde235930
#
_entry.id   9d26a0a2fb737095635893dbde235930
#
_cell.length_a   1.000
_cell.length_b   1.000
_cell.length_c   1.000
_cell.angle_alpha   90.00
_cell.angle_beta   90.00
_cell.angle_gamma   90.00
#
_symmetry.space_group_name_H-M   'P 1'
#
loop_
_entity.id
_entity.type
_entity.pdbx_description
1 polymer ?
#
loop_
_entity_poly.entity_id
_entity_poly.type
_entity_poly.pdbx_seq_one_letter_code
_entity_poly.pdbx_strand_id
1 'polypeptide(L)'
;MIHPKSLLHIEGAAVLVAACIFYQQAHDSWLWFALLFLAPDFSMLGYLAGKKAGAVFYNLGHTYAAPFLLLLVLWLSGQTSYAWLALIWLAHIGFDRMLGYGLKYETAFKDTHLQRV
;
A
#
# COMPACT_ATOMS: atom_id res chain seq x y z
N MET A 1 21.64 -15.27 -9.85
CA MET A 1 21.52 -14.18 -8.85
C MET A 1 20.20 -13.45 -9.04
N ILE A 2 19.48 -13.17 -7.96
CA ILE A 2 18.19 -12.46 -8.02
C ILE A 2 18.47 -10.95 -7.98
N HIS A 3 17.90 -10.22 -8.95
CA HIS A 3 18.02 -8.77 -8.97
C HIS A 3 17.19 -8.13 -7.85
N PRO A 4 17.64 -6.98 -7.30
CA PRO A 4 16.86 -6.25 -6.29
C PRO A 4 15.44 -5.93 -6.74
N LYS A 5 15.25 -5.60 -8.00
CA LYS A 5 13.91 -5.34 -8.55
C LYS A 5 13.00 -6.56 -8.41
N SER A 6 13.50 -7.74 -8.73
CA SER A 6 12.74 -9.00 -8.60
C SER A 6 12.38 -9.28 -7.16
N LEU A 7 13.29 -9.00 -6.21
CA LEU A 7 13.01 -9.15 -4.80
C LEU A 7 11.91 -8.21 -4.33
N LEU A 8 11.88 -6.97 -4.83
CA LEU A 8 10.82 -6.02 -4.47
C LEU A 8 9.44 -6.48 -4.96
N HIS A 9 9.39 -7.08 -6.15
CA HIS A 9 8.14 -7.68 -6.65
C HIS A 9 7.69 -8.85 -5.77
N ILE A 10 8.62 -9.71 -5.38
CA ILE A 10 8.35 -10.88 -4.52
C ILE A 10 7.90 -10.42 -3.14
N GLU A 11 8.55 -9.41 -2.57
CA GLU A 11 8.16 -8.85 -1.28
C GLU A 11 6.73 -8.30 -1.33
N GLY A 12 6.38 -7.62 -2.42
CA GLY A 12 5.02 -7.14 -2.62
C GLY A 12 4.01 -8.28 -2.66
N ALA A 13 4.31 -9.35 -3.39
CA ALA A 13 3.46 -10.53 -3.45
C ALA A 13 3.31 -11.18 -2.07
N ALA A 14 4.39 -11.26 -1.31
CA ALA A 14 4.36 -11.83 0.04
C ALA A 14 3.48 -11.00 0.98
N VAL A 15 3.57 -9.68 0.92
CA VAL A 15 2.72 -8.79 1.72
C VAL A 15 1.25 -8.96 1.32
N LEU A 16 0.96 -9.04 0.02
CA LEU A 16 -0.41 -9.25 -0.46
C LEU A 16 -1.00 -10.55 0.10
N VAL A 17 -0.26 -11.65 -0.02
CA VAL A 17 -0.72 -12.96 0.45
C VAL A 17 -0.93 -12.93 1.97
N ALA A 18 0.05 -12.41 2.71
CA ALA A 18 -0.06 -12.33 4.17
C ALA A 18 -1.25 -11.46 4.60
N ALA A 19 -1.44 -10.31 3.96
CA ALA A 19 -2.54 -9.40 4.27
C ALA A 19 -3.89 -10.08 4.01
N CYS A 20 -4.02 -10.83 2.91
CA CYS A 20 -5.25 -11.56 2.60
C CYS A 20 -5.53 -12.66 3.63
N ILE A 21 -4.51 -13.40 4.05
CA ILE A 21 -4.66 -14.45 5.06
C ILE A 21 -5.13 -13.86 6.39
N PHE A 22 -4.47 -12.81 6.85
CA PHE A 22 -4.85 -12.14 8.10
C PHE A 22 -6.20 -11.46 7.99
N TYR A 23 -6.55 -10.91 6.82
CA TYR A 23 -7.87 -10.34 6.58
C TYR A 23 -8.97 -11.37 6.76
N GLN A 24 -8.79 -12.57 6.19
CA GLN A 24 -9.77 -13.65 6.34
C GLN A 24 -9.99 -14.01 7.81
N GLN A 25 -8.95 -13.95 8.62
CA GLN A 25 -9.05 -14.22 10.05
C GLN A 25 -9.66 -13.06 10.85
N ALA A 26 -9.42 -11.82 10.42
CA ALA A 26 -9.87 -10.62 11.13
C ALA A 26 -11.28 -10.19 10.73
N HIS A 27 -11.69 -10.49 9.50
CA HIS A 27 -12.94 -10.03 8.93
C HIS A 27 -13.35 -10.98 7.81
N ASP A 28 -14.59 -11.44 7.82
CA ASP A 28 -15.06 -12.46 6.86
C ASP A 28 -15.77 -11.86 5.63
N SER A 29 -15.91 -10.53 5.57
CA SER A 29 -16.60 -9.88 4.46
C SER A 29 -15.61 -9.39 3.41
N TRP A 30 -15.49 -10.12 2.32
CA TRP A 30 -14.65 -9.72 1.19
C TRP A 30 -15.28 -8.60 0.35
N LEU A 31 -16.56 -8.29 0.58
CA LEU A 31 -17.19 -7.13 -0.04
C LEU A 31 -16.49 -5.83 0.38
N TRP A 32 -16.23 -5.65 1.68
CA TRP A 32 -15.51 -4.48 2.17
C TRP A 32 -14.09 -4.42 1.65
N PHE A 33 -13.45 -5.59 1.53
CA PHE A 33 -12.12 -5.65 0.91
C PHE A 33 -12.17 -5.11 -0.52
N ALA A 34 -13.12 -5.59 -1.32
CA ALA A 34 -13.26 -5.16 -2.72
C ALA A 34 -13.58 -3.67 -2.82
N LEU A 35 -14.48 -3.15 -1.97
CA LEU A 35 -14.90 -1.74 -2.02
C LEU A 35 -13.78 -0.80 -1.58
N LEU A 36 -12.96 -1.19 -0.62
CA LEU A 36 -11.93 -0.32 -0.04
C LEU A 36 -10.54 -0.57 -0.61
N PHE A 37 -10.38 -1.61 -1.45
CA PHE A 37 -9.07 -1.96 -1.99
C PHE A 37 -8.41 -0.80 -2.77
N LEU A 38 -9.21 -0.01 -3.48
CA LEU A 38 -8.70 1.12 -4.27
C LEU A 38 -8.67 2.43 -3.49
N ALA A 39 -9.07 2.43 -2.21
CA ALA A 39 -9.08 3.67 -1.42
C ALA A 39 -7.72 4.38 -1.36
N PRO A 40 -6.57 3.69 -1.23
CA PRO A 40 -5.28 4.38 -1.24
C PRO A 40 -4.99 5.15 -2.52
N ASP A 41 -5.62 4.79 -3.65
CA ASP A 41 -5.43 5.50 -4.91
C ASP A 41 -6.07 6.89 -4.92
N PHE A 42 -6.95 7.20 -3.96
CA PHE A 42 -7.42 8.58 -3.79
C PHE A 42 -6.28 9.55 -3.49
N SER A 43 -5.14 9.06 -2.99
CA SER A 43 -3.96 9.89 -2.79
C SER A 43 -3.41 10.46 -4.09
N MET A 44 -3.78 9.88 -5.25
CA MET A 44 -3.42 10.43 -6.57
C MET A 44 -4.05 11.80 -6.84
N LEU A 45 -5.09 12.19 -6.09
CA LEU A 45 -5.69 13.52 -6.20
C LEU A 45 -4.67 14.63 -5.91
N GLY A 46 -3.59 14.33 -5.18
CA GLY A 46 -2.51 15.29 -4.95
C GLY A 46 -1.89 15.80 -6.23
N TYR A 47 -1.96 15.04 -7.33
CA TYR A 47 -1.43 15.49 -8.61
C TYR A 47 -2.19 16.68 -9.21
N LEU A 48 -3.38 16.98 -8.72
CA LEU A 48 -4.10 18.19 -9.11
C LEU A 48 -3.35 19.47 -8.68
N ALA A 49 -2.51 19.36 -7.64
CA ALA A 49 -1.69 20.48 -7.14
C ALA A 49 -0.27 20.48 -7.70
N GLY A 50 0.06 19.57 -8.63
CA GLY A 50 1.36 19.50 -9.28
C GLY A 50 2.11 18.21 -9.00
N LYS A 51 3.24 17.99 -9.69
CA LYS A 51 4.02 16.75 -9.61
C LYS A 51 4.61 16.52 -8.22
N LYS A 52 5.08 17.58 -7.57
CA LYS A 52 5.67 17.48 -6.22
C LYS A 52 4.61 17.07 -5.20
N ALA A 53 3.50 17.80 -5.16
CA ALA A 53 2.40 17.48 -4.25
C ALA A 53 1.82 16.09 -4.56
N GLY A 54 1.68 15.75 -5.84
CA GLY A 54 1.21 14.44 -6.27
C GLY A 54 2.07 13.33 -5.74
N ALA A 55 3.40 13.45 -5.88
CA ALA A 55 4.33 12.44 -5.38
C ALA A 55 4.25 12.31 -3.86
N VAL A 56 4.17 13.42 -3.12
CA VAL A 56 4.08 13.39 -1.65
C VAL A 56 2.82 12.65 -1.20
N PHE A 57 1.65 13.04 -1.71
CA PHE A 57 0.39 12.42 -1.28
C PHE A 57 0.29 10.97 -1.74
N TYR A 58 0.71 10.66 -2.97
CA TYR A 58 0.73 9.29 -3.46
C TYR A 58 1.59 8.41 -2.56
N ASN A 59 2.82 8.87 -2.25
CA ASN A 59 3.75 8.09 -1.44
C ASN A 59 3.24 7.87 -0.03
N LEU A 60 2.54 8.86 0.57
CA LEU A 60 1.94 8.67 1.90
C LEU A 60 0.90 7.55 1.89
N GLY A 61 0.13 7.44 0.80
CA GLY A 61 -0.88 6.39 0.67
C GLY A 61 -0.31 5.04 0.25
N HIS A 62 0.92 4.99 -0.26
CA HIS A 62 1.50 3.80 -0.88
C HIS A 62 2.81 3.35 -0.24
N THR A 63 3.16 3.86 0.92
CA THR A 63 4.29 3.36 1.69
C THR A 63 3.79 2.40 2.77
N TYR A 64 4.52 1.30 2.98
CA TYR A 64 4.16 0.34 4.03
C TYR A 64 4.15 0.96 5.43
N ALA A 65 4.92 2.02 5.64
CA ALA A 65 4.98 2.69 6.94
C ALA A 65 3.61 3.20 7.39
N ALA A 66 2.78 3.69 6.45
CA ALA A 66 1.48 4.26 6.79
C ALA A 66 0.50 3.23 7.37
N PRO A 67 0.22 2.07 6.71
CA PRO A 67 -0.67 1.08 7.32
C PRO A 67 -0.08 0.43 8.57
N PHE A 68 1.24 0.27 8.67
CA PHE A 68 1.85 -0.21 9.91
C PHE A 68 1.70 0.78 11.05
N LEU A 69 1.80 2.09 10.77
CA LEU A 69 1.54 3.12 11.76
C LEU A 69 0.07 3.07 12.20
N LEU A 70 -0.85 2.87 11.26
CA LEU A 70 -2.28 2.70 11.62
C LEU A 70 -2.47 1.50 12.54
N LEU A 71 -1.83 0.36 12.25
CA LEU A 71 -1.90 -0.82 13.12
C LEU A 71 -1.40 -0.50 14.52
N LEU A 72 -0.28 0.22 14.62
CA LEU A 72 0.28 0.62 15.91
C LEU A 72 -0.68 1.51 16.70
N VAL A 73 -1.25 2.51 16.04
CA VAL A 73 -2.23 3.42 16.66
C VAL A 73 -3.45 2.65 17.15
N LEU A 74 -3.98 1.74 16.32
CA LEU A 74 -5.14 0.92 16.70
C LEU A 74 -4.82 0.02 17.89
N TRP A 75 -3.62 -0.55 17.92
CA TRP A 75 -3.21 -1.40 19.03
C TRP A 75 -3.05 -0.61 20.34
N LEU A 76 -2.37 0.53 20.27
CA LEU A 76 -2.15 1.38 21.46
C LEU A 76 -3.45 1.98 22.01
N SER A 77 -4.43 2.23 21.14
CA SER A 77 -5.72 2.78 21.56
C SER A 77 -6.76 1.71 21.93
N GLY A 78 -6.38 0.43 21.86
CA GLY A 78 -7.28 -0.68 22.21
C GLY A 78 -8.35 -0.95 21.15
N GLN A 79 -8.15 -0.50 19.90
CA GLN A 79 -9.13 -0.64 18.82
C GLN A 79 -8.69 -1.65 17.76
N THR A 80 -8.16 -2.78 18.19
CA THR A 80 -7.64 -3.82 17.27
C THR A 80 -8.72 -4.45 16.40
N SER A 81 -10.01 -4.31 16.75
CA SER A 81 -11.11 -4.80 15.91
C SER A 81 -11.20 -4.10 14.55
N TYR A 82 -10.52 -2.96 14.37
CA TYR A 82 -10.45 -2.26 13.10
C TYR A 82 -9.18 -2.56 12.29
N ALA A 83 -8.35 -3.49 12.75
CA ALA A 83 -7.11 -3.83 12.06
C ALA A 83 -7.31 -4.28 10.62
N TRP A 84 -8.48 -4.82 10.27
CA TRP A 84 -8.80 -5.25 8.91
C TRP A 84 -8.70 -4.11 7.89
N LEU A 85 -8.91 -2.86 8.31
CA LEU A 85 -8.74 -1.69 7.43
C LEU A 85 -7.28 -1.54 7.00
N ALA A 86 -6.35 -1.68 7.96
CA ALA A 86 -4.92 -1.61 7.66
C ALA A 86 -4.47 -2.80 6.79
N LEU A 87 -5.09 -3.96 6.97
CA LEU A 87 -4.78 -5.14 6.16
C LEU A 87 -5.17 -4.95 4.69
N ILE A 88 -6.33 -4.31 4.43
CA ILE A 88 -6.72 -3.95 3.06
C ILE A 88 -5.68 -2.98 2.46
N TRP A 89 -5.25 -2.00 3.24
CA TRP A 89 -4.25 -1.02 2.81
C TRP A 89 -2.92 -1.70 2.47
N LEU A 90 -2.44 -2.60 3.33
CA LEU A 90 -1.24 -3.39 3.08
C LEU A 90 -1.37 -4.24 1.81
N ALA A 91 -2.54 -4.86 1.62
CA ALA A 91 -2.80 -5.68 0.44
C ALA A 91 -2.72 -4.83 -0.84
N HIS A 92 -3.26 -3.62 -0.83
CA HIS A 92 -3.19 -2.71 -1.97
C HIS A 92 -1.73 -2.37 -2.32
N ILE A 93 -0.94 -1.98 -1.32
CA ILE A 93 0.47 -1.65 -1.53
C ILE A 93 1.24 -2.86 -2.02
N GLY A 94 1.01 -4.03 -1.41
CA GLY A 94 1.67 -5.28 -1.83
C GLY A 94 1.34 -5.64 -3.26
N PHE A 95 0.08 -5.50 -3.65
CA PHE A 95 -0.36 -5.73 -5.03
C PHE A 95 0.35 -4.79 -6.00
N ASP A 96 0.44 -3.50 -5.67
CA ASP A 96 1.15 -2.53 -6.52
C ASP A 96 2.62 -2.90 -6.68
N ARG A 97 3.31 -3.26 -5.59
CA ARG A 97 4.71 -3.67 -5.66
C ARG A 97 4.89 -4.93 -6.50
N MET A 98 3.97 -5.88 -6.35
CA MET A 98 4.01 -7.12 -7.15
C MET A 98 3.90 -6.81 -8.64
N LEU A 99 3.07 -5.84 -9.02
CA LEU A 99 2.90 -5.42 -10.42
C LEU A 99 4.01 -4.49 -10.91
N GLY A 100 4.82 -3.94 -10.01
CA GLY A 100 5.91 -3.04 -10.38
C GLY A 100 5.62 -1.57 -10.15
N TYR A 101 4.54 -1.22 -9.47
CA TYR A 101 4.24 0.17 -9.13
C TYR A 101 4.93 0.53 -7.81
N GLY A 102 5.88 1.49 -7.88
CA GLY A 102 6.68 1.91 -6.73
C GLY A 102 6.29 3.29 -6.22
N LEU A 103 7.06 3.75 -5.24
CA LEU A 103 6.95 5.12 -4.73
C LEU A 103 7.39 6.11 -5.80
N LYS A 104 6.73 7.27 -5.86
CA LYS A 104 6.92 8.24 -6.93
C LYS A 104 8.02 9.24 -6.61
N TYR A 105 8.78 9.61 -7.64
CA TYR A 105 9.65 10.78 -7.59
C TYR A 105 8.88 12.00 -8.08
N GLU A 106 9.40 13.21 -7.77
CA GLU A 106 8.71 14.47 -8.09
C GLU A 106 8.73 14.81 -9.58
N THR A 107 9.52 14.10 -10.38
CA THR A 107 9.78 14.44 -11.79
C THR A 107 8.64 14.00 -12.71
N ALA A 108 8.01 12.85 -12.46
CA ALA A 108 6.92 12.35 -13.31
C ALA A 108 6.14 11.27 -12.58
N PHE A 109 4.87 11.08 -12.97
CA PHE A 109 4.02 10.03 -12.39
C PHE A 109 4.62 8.63 -12.59
N LYS A 110 5.24 8.36 -13.73
CA LYS A 110 5.83 7.05 -14.03
C LYS A 110 7.23 6.85 -13.47
N ASP A 111 7.84 7.90 -12.89
CA ASP A 111 9.18 7.82 -12.34
C ASP A 111 9.11 7.35 -10.89
N THR A 112 9.30 6.04 -10.68
CA THR A 112 9.17 5.40 -9.38
C THR A 112 10.46 4.72 -8.99
N HIS A 113 10.60 4.40 -7.68
CA HIS A 113 11.79 3.70 -7.21
C HIS A 113 11.95 2.32 -7.86
N LEU A 114 10.84 1.64 -8.18
CA LEU A 114 10.90 0.33 -8.86
C LEU A 114 11.37 0.45 -10.30
N GLN A 115 11.15 1.60 -10.96
CA GLN A 115 11.64 1.85 -12.31
C GLN A 115 13.13 2.17 -12.32
N ARG A 116 13.68 2.64 -11.21
CA ARG A 116 15.09 3.00 -11.09
C ARG A 116 15.99 1.89 -10.56
N VAL A 117 15.42 0.78 -10.15
CA VAL A 117 16.17 -0.34 -9.56
C VAL A 117 16.68 -1.30 -10.62
#